data_d6e27f65782fcd0782c5a650378e0c71
#
_entry.id   d6e27f65782fcd0782c5a650378e0c71
#
_cell.length_a   1.000
_cell.length_b   1.000
_cell.length_c   1.000
_cell.angle_alpha   90.00
_cell.angle_beta   90.00
_cell.angle_gamma   90.00
#
_symmetry.space_group_name_H-M   'P 1'
#
loop_
_entity.id
_entity.type
_entity.pdbx_description
1 polymer ?
#
loop_
_entity_poly.entity_id
_entity_poly.type
_entity_poly.pdbx_seq_one_letter_code
_entity_poly.pdbx_strand_id
1 'polypeptide(L)'
;MPRRRRKIERAWGFLCEGVDAFRLEANEAVRRVITGRRNHIVGGHFSMKMRGHVVHEGGIEERFVRASDCVLHAKRVWAQPETIRMNIFPEFEGEIYTPDYLVEHDAGFIRYEVKQWTELRPPKPADWDEDGKRKWEEAKLLRARLRRVREAYRRASLSFRVITERGIAKYWGDPDVVDEVIANDRWDVEPEELNRLVTALVEAGGSLPMWRCEALFEQVPFPRGVVLSRIPERIIRIDLFSPVGPHTIVHIGVVSC
;
A
#
# COMPACT_ATOMS: atom_id res chain seq x y z
N MET A 1 24.99 -26.87 -9.21
CA MET A 1 23.86 -27.40 -10.02
C MET A 1 22.76 -26.37 -10.08
N PRO A 2 22.29 -25.92 -11.27
CA PRO A 2 21.18 -24.97 -11.37
C PRO A 2 19.90 -25.70 -10.92
N ARG A 3 19.22 -25.15 -9.89
CA ARG A 3 17.90 -25.65 -9.48
C ARG A 3 16.94 -25.54 -10.67
N ARG A 4 16.47 -26.67 -11.20
CA ARG A 4 15.39 -26.75 -12.20
C ARG A 4 14.20 -25.94 -11.68
N ARG A 5 13.86 -24.87 -12.41
CA ARG A 5 12.64 -24.07 -12.18
C ARG A 5 11.44 -25.04 -12.28
N ARG A 6 10.75 -25.30 -11.18
CA ARG A 6 9.40 -25.87 -11.25
C ARG A 6 8.55 -24.86 -12.02
N LYS A 7 8.08 -25.27 -13.20
CA LYS A 7 7.03 -24.56 -13.93
C LYS A 7 5.77 -24.74 -13.09
N ILE A 8 5.36 -23.72 -12.37
CA ILE A 8 4.07 -23.74 -11.66
C ILE A 8 3.02 -23.73 -12.78
N GLU A 9 2.34 -24.86 -13.01
CA GLU A 9 1.17 -24.87 -13.86
C GLU A 9 0.13 -23.97 -13.22
N ARG A 10 -0.22 -22.88 -13.91
CA ARG A 10 -1.21 -21.94 -13.46
C ARG A 10 -2.59 -22.57 -13.60
N ALA A 11 -3.17 -23.04 -12.50
CA ALA A 11 -4.57 -23.44 -12.44
C ALA A 11 -5.43 -22.17 -12.40
N TRP A 12 -6.08 -21.85 -13.51
CA TRP A 12 -7.04 -20.76 -13.61
C TRP A 12 -8.35 -21.18 -12.96
N GLY A 13 -8.81 -20.44 -11.97
CA GLY A 13 -10.13 -20.59 -11.35
C GLY A 13 -11.12 -19.62 -11.96
N PHE A 14 -12.38 -20.05 -12.08
CA PHE A 14 -13.49 -19.19 -12.50
C PHE A 14 -13.70 -18.06 -11.48
N LEU A 15 -13.74 -16.81 -11.93
CA LEU A 15 -14.05 -15.64 -11.11
C LEU A 15 -15.48 -15.16 -11.38
N CYS A 16 -15.81 -14.94 -12.64
CA CYS A 16 -17.15 -14.68 -13.15
C CYS A 16 -17.17 -14.95 -14.65
N GLU A 17 -18.32 -14.85 -15.32
CA GLU A 17 -18.46 -15.05 -16.76
C GLU A 17 -17.45 -14.17 -17.53
N GLY A 18 -16.61 -14.82 -18.31
CA GLY A 18 -15.55 -14.18 -19.12
C GLY A 18 -14.34 -13.67 -18.32
N VAL A 19 -14.20 -14.01 -17.04
CA VAL A 19 -13.04 -13.65 -16.23
C VAL A 19 -12.59 -14.83 -15.39
N ASP A 20 -11.34 -15.26 -15.60
CA ASP A 20 -10.65 -16.24 -14.77
C ASP A 20 -9.59 -15.56 -13.90
N ALA A 21 -9.27 -16.15 -12.76
CA ALA A 21 -8.18 -15.69 -11.90
C ALA A 21 -7.23 -16.83 -11.55
N PHE A 22 -5.95 -16.50 -11.45
CA PHE A 22 -4.92 -17.34 -10.87
C PHE A 22 -4.46 -16.70 -9.56
N ARG A 23 -4.48 -17.46 -8.48
CA ARG A 23 -4.04 -17.05 -7.15
C ARG A 23 -3.13 -18.12 -6.56
N LEU A 24 -2.21 -17.69 -5.72
CA LEU A 24 -1.47 -18.57 -4.83
C LEU A 24 -2.11 -18.60 -3.43
N GLU A 25 -1.76 -19.61 -2.64
CA GLU A 25 -2.22 -19.72 -1.27
C GLU A 25 -1.73 -18.50 -0.45
N ALA A 26 -2.50 -18.13 0.57
CA ALA A 26 -2.21 -17.01 1.48
C ALA A 26 -1.95 -15.66 0.79
N ASN A 27 -2.47 -15.46 -0.45
CA ASN A 27 -2.23 -14.25 -1.24
C ASN A 27 -0.72 -13.99 -1.53
N GLU A 28 0.09 -15.02 -1.63
CA GLU A 28 1.46 -14.90 -2.09
C GLU A 28 1.54 -14.26 -3.49
N ALA A 29 2.64 -13.54 -3.75
CA ALA A 29 2.82 -12.85 -5.02
C ALA A 29 2.84 -13.85 -6.20
N VAL A 30 1.88 -13.72 -7.12
CA VAL A 30 1.75 -14.60 -8.30
C VAL A 30 2.85 -14.38 -9.34
N ARG A 31 3.57 -13.26 -9.24
CA ARG A 31 4.69 -12.90 -10.10
C ARG A 31 5.92 -12.63 -9.24
N ARG A 32 7.04 -13.26 -9.61
CA ARG A 32 8.32 -12.95 -8.97
C ARG A 32 8.83 -11.61 -9.48
N VAL A 33 9.10 -10.69 -8.58
CA VAL A 33 9.81 -9.44 -8.88
C VAL A 33 11.22 -9.77 -9.35
N ILE A 34 11.58 -9.35 -10.57
CA ILE A 34 12.88 -9.62 -11.17
C ILE A 34 13.81 -8.45 -10.83
N THR A 35 14.73 -8.66 -9.91
CA THR A 35 15.81 -7.72 -9.61
C THR A 35 16.88 -7.76 -10.71
N GLY A 36 17.39 -6.60 -11.14
CA GLY A 36 18.68 -6.49 -11.83
C GLY A 36 18.67 -6.19 -13.34
N ARG A 37 17.52 -5.92 -13.99
CA ARG A 37 17.48 -5.58 -15.43
C ARG A 37 16.66 -4.34 -15.81
N ARG A 38 16.18 -3.57 -14.86
CA ARG A 38 15.36 -2.38 -15.12
C ARG A 38 15.91 -1.18 -14.38
N ASN A 39 15.74 0.01 -14.97
CA ASN A 39 16.03 1.30 -14.34
C ASN A 39 15.01 1.64 -13.21
N HIS A 40 14.42 0.64 -12.58
CA HIS A 40 13.46 0.80 -11.49
C HIS A 40 14.06 0.29 -10.19
N ILE A 41 13.86 1.04 -9.14
CA ILE A 41 14.22 0.63 -7.78
C ILE A 41 13.24 -0.47 -7.39
N VAL A 42 13.77 -1.69 -7.28
CA VAL A 42 13.02 -2.84 -6.75
C VAL A 42 13.47 -3.05 -5.32
N GLY A 43 12.53 -3.12 -4.41
CA GLY A 43 12.80 -3.30 -2.99
C GLY A 43 11.72 -4.08 -2.28
N GLY A 44 11.87 -4.15 -0.95
CA GLY A 44 10.86 -4.69 -0.06
C GLY A 44 10.82 -3.86 1.20
N HIS A 45 9.64 -3.35 1.54
CA HIS A 45 9.37 -2.72 2.82
C HIS A 45 8.98 -3.80 3.84
N PHE A 46 9.61 -3.80 5.02
CA PHE A 46 9.17 -4.67 6.10
C PHE A 46 7.94 -4.05 6.76
N SER A 47 6.79 -4.65 6.51
CA SER A 47 5.53 -4.20 7.08
C SER A 47 5.31 -4.81 8.45
N MET A 48 5.09 -3.97 9.46
CA MET A 48 4.75 -4.41 10.82
C MET A 48 3.39 -5.11 10.85
N LYS A 49 2.43 -4.65 10.04
CA LYS A 49 1.09 -5.26 9.92
C LYS A 49 1.14 -6.66 9.31
N MET A 50 2.05 -6.87 8.36
CA MET A 50 2.23 -8.16 7.68
C MET A 50 3.22 -9.08 8.41
N ARG A 51 4.02 -8.55 9.33
CA ARG A 51 5.18 -9.21 9.93
C ARG A 51 6.10 -9.83 8.88
N GLY A 52 6.31 -9.11 7.79
CA GLY A 52 7.06 -9.59 6.64
C GLY A 52 7.27 -8.54 5.57
N HIS A 53 8.08 -8.89 4.57
CA HIS A 53 8.39 -7.98 3.48
C HIS A 53 7.27 -7.91 2.44
N VAL A 54 6.85 -6.69 2.11
CA VAL A 54 5.98 -6.37 0.97
C VAL A 54 6.86 -5.80 -0.13
N VAL A 55 6.89 -6.47 -1.28
CA VAL A 55 7.73 -6.07 -2.42
C VAL A 55 7.11 -4.89 -3.18
N HIS A 56 7.98 -4.06 -3.80
CA HIS A 56 7.58 -2.96 -4.67
C HIS A 56 8.55 -2.84 -5.86
N GLU A 57 8.06 -2.37 -7.01
CA GLU A 57 8.83 -2.21 -8.26
C GLU A 57 9.06 -0.73 -8.62
N GLY A 58 8.86 0.19 -7.69
CA GLY A 58 9.08 1.62 -7.91
C GLY A 58 8.84 2.46 -6.67
N GLY A 59 9.33 3.71 -6.68
CA GLY A 59 9.26 4.60 -5.51
C GLY A 59 7.83 5.01 -5.13
N ILE A 60 6.87 5.06 -6.08
CA ILE A 60 5.47 5.35 -5.74
C ILE A 60 4.82 4.14 -5.09
N GLU A 61 5.13 2.94 -5.55
CA GLU A 61 4.68 1.70 -4.93
C GLU A 61 5.24 1.58 -3.50
N GLU A 62 6.52 1.92 -3.29
CA GLU A 62 7.12 1.99 -1.96
C GLU A 62 6.33 2.95 -1.05
N ARG A 63 6.06 4.17 -1.52
CA ARG A 63 5.26 5.15 -0.77
C ARG A 63 3.87 4.61 -0.43
N PHE A 64 3.23 3.91 -1.35
CA PHE A 64 1.92 3.29 -1.11
C PHE A 64 1.99 2.24 0.00
N VAL A 65 3.00 1.36 -0.03
CA VAL A 65 3.18 0.31 0.99
C VAL A 65 3.50 0.92 2.36
N ARG A 66 4.39 1.91 2.43
CA ARG A 66 4.74 2.63 3.66
C ARG A 66 3.51 3.34 4.26
N ALA A 67 2.77 4.07 3.43
CA ALA A 67 1.53 4.71 3.86
C ALA A 67 0.48 3.69 4.32
N SER A 68 0.42 2.50 3.69
CA SER A 68 -0.47 1.42 4.11
C SER A 68 -0.18 0.93 5.53
N ASP A 69 1.07 0.95 5.96
CA ASP A 69 1.43 0.61 7.34
C ASP A 69 1.00 1.67 8.34
N CYS A 70 1.00 2.94 7.95
CA CYS A 70 0.67 4.04 8.86
C CYS A 70 -0.85 4.26 9.04
N VAL A 71 -1.66 4.00 7.99
CA VAL A 71 -3.10 4.29 8.07
C VAL A 71 -3.88 3.19 8.80
N LEU A 72 -4.79 3.60 9.68
CA LEU A 72 -5.56 2.67 10.50
C LEU A 72 -6.52 1.78 9.68
N HIS A 73 -7.10 2.33 8.61
CA HIS A 73 -8.09 1.63 7.78
C HIS A 73 -7.50 0.52 6.90
N ALA A 74 -6.18 0.46 6.67
CA ALA A 74 -5.52 -0.66 6.01
C ALA A 74 -5.03 -1.66 7.06
N LYS A 75 -5.55 -2.88 7.02
CA LYS A 75 -5.20 -3.95 7.98
C LYS A 75 -4.01 -4.76 7.51
N ARG A 76 -4.02 -5.17 6.26
CA ARG A 76 -2.98 -5.97 5.61
C ARG A 76 -2.82 -5.56 4.16
N VAL A 77 -1.64 -5.76 3.61
CA VAL A 77 -1.31 -5.44 2.21
C VAL A 77 -0.49 -6.55 1.59
N TRP A 78 -0.90 -7.05 0.44
CA TRP A 78 -0.20 -8.08 -0.34
C TRP A 78 0.16 -7.54 -1.71
N ALA A 79 1.41 -7.75 -2.13
CA ALA A 79 1.86 -7.41 -3.46
C ALA A 79 1.45 -8.48 -4.47
N GLN A 80 0.98 -8.07 -5.64
CA GLN A 80 0.69 -8.94 -6.78
C GLN A 80 -0.13 -10.20 -6.42
N PRO A 81 -1.30 -10.06 -5.77
CA PRO A 81 -2.01 -11.16 -5.10
C PRO A 81 -2.64 -12.16 -6.06
N GLU A 82 -2.90 -11.73 -7.28
CA GLU A 82 -3.59 -12.53 -8.31
C GLU A 82 -3.24 -12.06 -9.72
N THR A 83 -3.47 -12.92 -10.69
CA THR A 83 -3.49 -12.54 -12.12
C THR A 83 -4.88 -12.89 -12.65
N ILE A 84 -5.53 -11.95 -13.34
CA ILE A 84 -6.79 -12.20 -14.04
C ILE A 84 -6.54 -12.37 -15.55
N ARG A 85 -7.39 -13.17 -16.19
CA ARG A 85 -7.50 -13.29 -17.64
C ARG A 85 -8.90 -12.83 -18.03
N MET A 86 -8.97 -11.87 -18.93
CA MET A 86 -10.23 -11.23 -19.36
C MET A 86 -10.61 -11.70 -20.76
N ASN A 87 -11.79 -12.31 -20.88
CA ASN A 87 -12.38 -12.76 -22.15
C ASN A 87 -13.72 -12.04 -22.43
N ILE A 88 -14.01 -10.95 -21.67
CA ILE A 88 -15.26 -10.18 -21.77
C ILE A 88 -15.25 -9.14 -22.89
N PHE A 89 -14.10 -8.90 -23.51
CA PHE A 89 -13.91 -7.93 -24.57
C PHE A 89 -13.35 -8.68 -25.80
N PRO A 90 -14.15 -8.93 -26.87
CA PRO A 90 -13.72 -9.72 -28.01
C PRO A 90 -12.42 -9.25 -28.65
N GLU A 91 -12.20 -7.92 -28.72
CA GLU A 91 -10.98 -7.31 -29.29
C GLU A 91 -9.73 -7.51 -28.39
N PHE A 92 -9.91 -7.94 -27.14
CA PHE A 92 -8.86 -8.12 -26.13
C PHE A 92 -9.00 -9.47 -25.42
N GLU A 93 -9.50 -10.49 -26.14
CA GLU A 93 -9.67 -11.83 -25.59
C GLU A 93 -8.34 -12.39 -25.09
N GLY A 94 -8.35 -12.94 -23.87
CA GLY A 94 -7.17 -13.48 -23.22
C GLY A 94 -6.23 -12.42 -22.63
N GLU A 95 -6.61 -11.13 -22.61
CA GLU A 95 -5.79 -10.10 -21.96
C GLU A 95 -5.54 -10.45 -20.49
N ILE A 96 -4.27 -10.48 -20.09
CA ILE A 96 -3.82 -10.83 -18.75
C ILE A 96 -3.46 -9.57 -17.98
N TYR A 97 -3.88 -9.52 -16.71
CA TYR A 97 -3.60 -8.40 -15.82
C TYR A 97 -3.31 -8.86 -14.38
N THR A 98 -2.31 -8.23 -13.74
CA THR A 98 -1.93 -8.46 -12.35
C THR A 98 -1.97 -7.12 -11.63
N PRO A 99 -2.85 -6.90 -10.64
CA PRO A 99 -2.86 -5.68 -9.85
C PRO A 99 -1.60 -5.59 -8.98
N ASP A 100 -1.16 -4.38 -8.69
CA ASP A 100 0.03 -4.17 -7.88
C ASP A 100 -0.19 -4.64 -6.43
N TYR A 101 -1.34 -4.32 -5.83
CA TYR A 101 -1.63 -4.66 -4.43
C TYR A 101 -3.07 -5.10 -4.19
N LEU A 102 -3.23 -5.95 -3.17
CA LEU A 102 -4.49 -6.21 -2.48
C LEU A 102 -4.37 -5.63 -1.08
N VAL A 103 -5.32 -4.81 -0.67
CA VAL A 103 -5.39 -4.26 0.70
C VAL A 103 -6.66 -4.73 1.36
N GLU A 104 -6.53 -5.24 2.57
CA GLU A 104 -7.65 -5.52 3.45
C GLU A 104 -8.01 -4.25 4.23
N HIS A 105 -9.25 -3.82 4.10
CA HIS A 105 -9.86 -2.73 4.83
C HIS A 105 -10.94 -3.25 5.79
N ASP A 106 -11.46 -2.38 6.65
CA ASP A 106 -12.60 -2.76 7.51
C ASP A 106 -13.82 -3.19 6.70
N ALA A 107 -14.05 -2.57 5.54
CA ALA A 107 -15.17 -2.87 4.63
C ALA A 107 -14.88 -3.98 3.62
N GLY A 108 -13.74 -4.68 3.71
CA GLY A 108 -13.36 -5.76 2.79
C GLY A 108 -12.09 -5.47 2.00
N PHE A 109 -11.92 -6.17 0.89
CA PHE A 109 -10.69 -6.17 0.11
C PHE A 109 -10.78 -5.26 -1.11
N ILE A 110 -9.75 -4.44 -1.33
CA ILE A 110 -9.63 -3.58 -2.51
C ILE A 110 -8.31 -3.89 -3.22
N ARG A 111 -8.39 -4.09 -4.54
CA ARG A 111 -7.21 -4.20 -5.41
C ARG A 111 -6.78 -2.82 -5.84
N TYR A 112 -5.49 -2.56 -5.75
CA TYR A 112 -4.91 -1.28 -6.15
C TYR A 112 -3.94 -1.46 -7.31
N GLU A 113 -4.02 -0.55 -8.24
CA GLU A 113 -2.98 -0.27 -9.23
C GLU A 113 -2.36 1.07 -8.90
N VAL A 114 -1.06 1.10 -8.74
CA VAL A 114 -0.28 2.31 -8.40
C VAL A 114 0.36 2.85 -9.67
N LYS A 115 0.09 4.10 -10.02
CA LYS A 115 0.61 4.74 -11.23
C LYS A 115 1.03 6.17 -10.96
N GLN A 116 2.02 6.66 -11.70
CA GLN A 116 2.32 8.08 -11.71
C GLN A 116 1.16 8.88 -12.32
N TRP A 117 0.86 10.02 -11.73
CA TRP A 117 -0.15 10.91 -12.29
C TRP A 117 0.15 11.27 -13.75
N THR A 118 1.42 11.52 -14.06
CA THR A 118 1.89 11.87 -15.40
C THR A 118 1.77 10.73 -16.41
N GLU A 119 1.82 9.47 -15.99
CA GLU A 119 1.53 8.32 -16.87
C GLU A 119 0.06 8.26 -17.26
N LEU A 120 -0.82 8.65 -16.34
CA LEU A 120 -2.26 8.66 -16.60
C LEU A 120 -2.72 9.97 -17.29
N ARG A 121 -2.09 11.07 -16.96
CA ARG A 121 -2.47 12.42 -17.42
C ARG A 121 -1.21 13.24 -17.71
N PRO A 122 -0.46 12.92 -18.78
CA PRO A 122 0.65 13.77 -19.21
C PRO A 122 0.16 15.15 -19.59
N PRO A 123 1.01 16.17 -19.57
CA PRO A 123 0.70 17.48 -20.15
C PRO A 123 0.22 17.35 -21.60
N LYS A 124 -0.69 18.22 -22.02
CA LYS A 124 -1.12 18.26 -23.42
C LYS A 124 0.09 18.67 -24.29
N PRO A 125 0.47 17.83 -25.28
CA PRO A 125 1.62 18.13 -26.11
C PRO A 125 1.38 19.33 -27.04
N ALA A 126 2.42 20.05 -27.38
CA ALA A 126 2.42 20.99 -28.49
C ALA A 126 2.43 20.24 -29.84
N ASP A 127 2.04 20.92 -30.93
CA ASP A 127 1.93 20.26 -32.24
C ASP A 127 3.26 19.76 -32.80
N TRP A 128 4.37 20.35 -32.38
CA TRP A 128 5.73 19.97 -32.76
C TRP A 128 6.40 18.97 -31.79
N ASP A 129 5.74 18.61 -30.65
CA ASP A 129 6.29 17.72 -29.62
C ASP A 129 5.87 16.25 -29.88
N GLU A 130 6.65 15.55 -30.67
CA GLU A 130 6.36 14.13 -31.02
C GLU A 130 6.48 13.19 -29.80
N ASP A 131 7.41 13.43 -28.86
CA ASP A 131 7.53 12.64 -27.65
C ASP A 131 6.33 12.84 -26.72
N GLY A 132 5.89 14.08 -26.58
CA GLY A 132 4.66 14.41 -25.84
C GLY A 132 3.42 13.79 -26.46
N LYS A 133 3.28 13.80 -27.80
CA LYS A 133 2.18 13.13 -28.50
C LYS A 133 2.19 11.63 -28.23
N ARG A 134 3.35 10.97 -28.30
CA ARG A 134 3.50 9.56 -28.01
C ARG A 134 3.06 9.24 -26.57
N LYS A 135 3.57 9.97 -25.57
CA LYS A 135 3.18 9.82 -24.17
C LYS A 135 1.67 10.03 -23.96
N TRP A 136 1.09 10.98 -24.69
CA TRP A 136 -0.35 11.25 -24.63
C TRP A 136 -1.18 10.07 -25.13
N GLU A 137 -0.79 9.46 -26.26
CA GLU A 137 -1.45 8.27 -26.80
C GLU A 137 -1.25 7.05 -25.89
N GLU A 138 -0.04 6.81 -25.36
CA GLU A 138 0.23 5.77 -24.38
C GLU A 138 -0.68 5.91 -23.16
N ALA A 139 -0.86 7.14 -22.65
CA ALA A 139 -1.76 7.43 -21.54
C ALA A 139 -3.23 7.13 -21.87
N LYS A 140 -3.68 7.36 -23.11
CA LYS A 140 -5.04 6.98 -23.55
C LYS A 140 -5.22 5.46 -23.52
N LEU A 141 -4.26 4.72 -24.07
CA LEU A 141 -4.28 3.26 -24.11
C LEU A 141 -4.26 2.68 -22.69
N LEU A 142 -3.40 3.22 -21.80
CA LEU A 142 -3.34 2.81 -20.41
C LEU A 142 -4.68 3.04 -19.69
N ARG A 143 -5.27 4.24 -19.83
CA ARG A 143 -6.59 4.51 -19.23
C ARG A 143 -7.69 3.61 -19.77
N ALA A 144 -7.67 3.29 -21.07
CA ALA A 144 -8.61 2.35 -21.68
C ALA A 144 -8.44 0.94 -21.08
N ARG A 145 -7.20 0.47 -20.95
CA ARG A 145 -6.87 -0.79 -20.30
C ARG A 145 -7.38 -0.85 -18.86
N LEU A 146 -7.07 0.15 -18.06
CA LEU A 146 -7.49 0.21 -16.65
C LEU A 146 -9.02 0.28 -16.48
N ARG A 147 -9.76 0.86 -17.46
CA ARG A 147 -11.23 0.79 -17.48
C ARG A 147 -11.73 -0.63 -17.72
N ARG A 148 -11.11 -1.39 -18.65
CA ARG A 148 -11.47 -2.80 -18.87
C ARG A 148 -11.20 -3.65 -17.63
N VAL A 149 -10.04 -3.46 -16.98
CA VAL A 149 -9.70 -4.15 -15.73
C VAL A 149 -10.73 -3.84 -14.64
N ARG A 150 -11.08 -2.56 -14.47
CA ARG A 150 -12.11 -2.16 -13.50
C ARG A 150 -13.46 -2.83 -13.79
N GLU A 151 -13.86 -2.91 -15.05
CA GLU A 151 -15.10 -3.56 -15.45
C GLU A 151 -15.04 -5.07 -15.16
N ALA A 152 -13.92 -5.73 -15.43
CA ALA A 152 -13.75 -7.15 -15.09
C ALA A 152 -13.93 -7.42 -13.60
N TYR A 153 -13.29 -6.62 -12.74
CA TYR A 153 -13.46 -6.74 -11.30
C TYR A 153 -14.87 -6.39 -10.83
N ARG A 154 -15.49 -5.37 -11.43
CA ARG A 154 -16.89 -4.98 -11.12
C ARG A 154 -17.87 -6.12 -11.43
N ARG A 155 -17.71 -6.83 -12.54
CA ARG A 155 -18.54 -8.00 -12.88
C ARG A 155 -18.39 -9.13 -11.86
N ALA A 156 -17.18 -9.29 -11.31
CA ALA A 156 -16.90 -10.25 -10.24
C ALA A 156 -17.33 -9.75 -8.85
N SER A 157 -18.00 -8.61 -8.73
CA SER A 157 -18.35 -7.95 -7.46
C SER A 157 -17.13 -7.65 -6.57
N LEU A 158 -15.98 -7.39 -7.19
CA LEU A 158 -14.72 -7.08 -6.52
C LEU A 158 -14.33 -5.63 -6.72
N SER A 159 -13.72 -5.04 -5.70
CA SER A 159 -13.26 -3.65 -5.73
C SER A 159 -11.87 -3.53 -6.37
N PHE A 160 -11.76 -2.60 -7.33
CA PHE A 160 -10.49 -2.22 -7.96
C PHE A 160 -10.37 -0.69 -8.02
N ARG A 161 -9.21 -0.17 -7.64
CA ARG A 161 -8.92 1.26 -7.66
C ARG A 161 -7.54 1.52 -8.25
N VAL A 162 -7.43 2.62 -9.00
CA VAL A 162 -6.15 3.18 -9.42
C VAL A 162 -5.83 4.32 -8.47
N ILE A 163 -4.62 4.31 -7.90
CA ILE A 163 -4.12 5.36 -7.03
C ILE A 163 -2.83 5.94 -7.59
N THR A 164 -2.63 7.23 -7.40
CA THR A 164 -1.41 7.93 -7.82
C THR A 164 -0.73 8.54 -6.60
N GLU A 165 0.50 9.07 -6.77
CA GLU A 165 1.20 9.81 -5.72
C GLU A 165 0.34 10.91 -5.11
N ARG A 166 -0.49 11.57 -5.91
CA ARG A 166 -1.43 12.60 -5.44
C ARG A 166 -2.57 12.01 -4.60
N GLY A 167 -3.05 10.83 -5.00
CA GLY A 167 -4.06 10.11 -4.25
C GLY A 167 -3.52 9.56 -2.93
N ILE A 168 -2.27 9.08 -2.92
CA ILE A 168 -1.59 8.64 -1.70
C ILE A 168 -1.48 9.82 -0.74
N ALA A 169 -0.91 10.95 -1.16
CA ALA A 169 -0.76 12.14 -0.34
C ALA A 169 -2.10 12.70 0.17
N LYS A 170 -3.17 12.58 -0.61
CA LYS A 170 -4.49 13.10 -0.24
C LYS A 170 -5.27 12.22 0.74
N TYR A 171 -5.13 10.89 0.66
CA TYR A 171 -6.02 9.96 1.36
C TYR A 171 -5.30 8.99 2.31
N TRP A 172 -3.96 8.90 2.23
CA TRP A 172 -3.17 7.94 2.98
C TRP A 172 -2.13 8.61 3.90
N GLY A 173 -1.90 9.89 3.74
CA GLY A 173 -1.02 10.69 4.59
C GLY A 173 -0.02 11.51 3.79
N ASP A 174 0.44 12.57 4.41
CA ASP A 174 1.53 13.38 3.88
C ASP A 174 2.81 12.51 3.82
N PRO A 175 3.54 12.51 2.69
CA PRO A 175 4.73 11.69 2.53
C PRO A 175 5.80 11.91 3.61
N ASP A 176 6.02 13.16 4.02
CA ASP A 176 7.05 13.49 5.00
C ASP A 176 6.67 12.97 6.39
N VAL A 177 5.39 13.03 6.75
CA VAL A 177 4.87 12.48 8.01
C VAL A 177 4.92 10.95 8.01
N VAL A 178 4.55 10.32 6.90
CA VAL A 178 4.67 8.87 6.73
C VAL A 178 6.12 8.43 6.86
N ASP A 179 7.04 9.17 6.23
CA ASP A 179 8.47 8.88 6.28
C ASP A 179 9.03 9.04 7.70
N GLU A 180 8.58 10.05 8.47
CA GLU A 180 8.94 10.21 9.88
C GLU A 180 8.45 9.03 10.73
N VAL A 181 7.20 8.58 10.54
CA VAL A 181 6.66 7.40 11.24
C VAL A 181 7.47 6.15 10.92
N ILE A 182 7.70 5.88 9.63
CA ILE A 182 8.41 4.67 9.19
C ILE A 182 9.90 4.69 9.59
N ALA A 183 10.54 5.84 9.64
CA ALA A 183 11.91 5.95 10.18
C ALA A 183 12.02 5.49 11.64
N ASN A 184 10.90 5.47 12.35
CA ASN A 184 10.80 5.10 13.76
C ASN A 184 10.06 3.77 14.02
N ASP A 185 9.76 2.96 13.02
CA ASP A 185 8.91 1.76 13.13
C ASP A 185 9.54 0.58 13.91
N ARG A 186 10.81 0.66 14.27
CA ARG A 186 11.61 -0.45 14.85
C ARG A 186 12.11 -0.22 16.26
N TRP A 187 11.49 0.67 17.02
CA TRP A 187 11.84 0.81 18.42
C TRP A 187 11.24 -0.33 19.24
N ASP A 188 12.12 -1.12 19.88
CA ASP A 188 11.70 -2.07 20.90
C ASP A 188 11.21 -1.32 22.14
N VAL A 189 10.10 -1.76 22.66
CA VAL A 189 9.47 -1.20 23.87
C VAL A 189 9.07 -2.36 24.76
N GLU A 190 9.43 -2.25 26.01
CA GLU A 190 9.04 -3.24 27.02
C GLU A 190 7.51 -3.27 27.20
N PRO A 191 6.91 -4.44 27.41
CA PRO A 191 5.46 -4.56 27.58
C PRO A 191 4.88 -3.62 28.64
N GLU A 192 5.62 -3.38 29.71
CA GLU A 192 5.23 -2.48 30.81
C GLU A 192 5.17 -1.02 30.36
N GLU A 193 6.09 -0.61 29.49
CA GLU A 193 6.12 0.76 28.93
C GLU A 193 4.96 0.96 27.96
N LEU A 194 4.67 -0.04 27.15
CA LEU A 194 3.52 -0.04 26.24
C LEU A 194 2.21 0.04 27.04
N ASN A 195 2.08 -0.74 28.10
CA ASN A 195 0.90 -0.71 28.96
C ASN A 195 0.73 0.67 29.63
N ARG A 196 1.81 1.34 30.04
CA ARG A 196 1.74 2.71 30.57
C ARG A 196 1.17 3.69 29.54
N LEU A 197 1.61 3.62 28.28
CA LEU A 197 1.08 4.47 27.21
C LEU A 197 -0.42 4.22 26.97
N VAL A 198 -0.81 2.96 26.83
CA VAL A 198 -2.22 2.60 26.61
C VAL A 198 -3.09 3.03 27.79
N THR A 199 -2.65 2.77 29.03
CA THR A 199 -3.37 3.17 30.25
C THR A 199 -3.54 4.68 30.31
N ALA A 200 -2.47 5.45 30.10
CA ALA A 200 -2.53 6.90 30.11
C ALA A 200 -3.48 7.47 29.05
N LEU A 201 -3.51 6.88 27.85
CA LEU A 201 -4.46 7.25 26.80
C LEU A 201 -5.90 6.94 27.20
N VAL A 202 -6.16 5.76 27.79
CA VAL A 202 -7.50 5.37 28.25
C VAL A 202 -7.99 6.29 29.36
N GLU A 203 -7.17 6.57 30.38
CA GLU A 203 -7.49 7.47 31.48
C GLU A 203 -7.75 8.91 31.03
N ALA A 204 -7.10 9.35 29.94
CA ALA A 204 -7.31 10.66 29.36
C ALA A 204 -8.50 10.70 28.35
N GLY A 205 -9.33 9.68 28.31
CA GLY A 205 -10.49 9.63 27.41
C GLY A 205 -10.14 9.29 25.95
N GLY A 206 -9.04 8.58 25.72
CA GLY A 206 -8.63 8.03 24.42
C GLY A 206 -7.66 8.88 23.62
N SER A 207 -7.20 10.04 24.15
CA SER A 207 -6.24 10.88 23.45
C SER A 207 -5.39 11.75 24.38
N LEU A 208 -4.14 11.98 23.96
CA LEU A 208 -3.17 12.85 24.65
C LEU A 208 -2.33 13.62 23.62
N PRO A 209 -1.83 14.82 23.93
CA PRO A 209 -0.83 15.47 23.10
C PRO A 209 0.49 14.70 23.14
N MET A 210 1.25 14.74 22.05
CA MET A 210 2.51 14.01 21.87
C MET A 210 3.48 14.21 23.03
N TRP A 211 3.67 15.44 23.49
CA TRP A 211 4.59 15.73 24.60
C TRP A 211 4.25 14.98 25.90
N ARG A 212 2.95 14.70 26.14
CA ARG A 212 2.54 13.89 27.31
C ARG A 212 2.84 12.41 27.10
N CYS A 213 2.69 11.92 25.87
CA CYS A 213 3.08 10.56 25.54
C CYS A 213 4.60 10.40 25.63
N GLU A 214 5.38 11.37 25.13
CA GLU A 214 6.84 11.39 25.22
C GLU A 214 7.32 11.35 26.68
N ALA A 215 6.68 12.08 27.59
CA ALA A 215 7.02 12.09 29.00
C ALA A 215 6.91 10.72 29.71
N LEU A 216 6.16 9.78 29.16
CA LEU A 216 6.09 8.40 29.68
C LEU A 216 7.37 7.60 29.41
N PHE A 217 8.23 8.08 28.52
CA PHE A 217 9.44 7.43 28.03
C PHE A 217 10.70 8.30 28.27
N GLU A 218 10.74 9.10 29.32
CA GLU A 218 11.87 10.02 29.63
C GLU A 218 13.23 9.32 29.74
N GLN A 219 13.26 8.03 30.06
CA GLN A 219 14.48 7.22 30.16
C GLN A 219 15.03 6.75 28.78
N VAL A 220 14.27 6.96 27.72
CA VAL A 220 14.63 6.54 26.36
C VAL A 220 15.23 7.72 25.59
N PRO A 221 16.32 7.51 24.81
CA PRO A 221 16.99 8.60 24.08
C PRO A 221 16.07 9.35 23.08
N PHE A 222 15.07 8.66 22.53
CA PHE A 222 14.14 9.22 21.54
C PHE A 222 12.68 8.88 21.87
N PRO A 223 12.07 9.51 22.89
CA PRO A 223 10.70 9.21 23.31
C PRO A 223 9.67 9.29 22.18
N ARG A 224 9.77 10.30 21.30
CA ARG A 224 8.90 10.46 20.14
C ARG A 224 8.96 9.27 19.21
N GLY A 225 10.16 8.77 18.89
CA GLY A 225 10.34 7.59 18.07
C GLY A 225 9.63 6.37 18.63
N VAL A 226 9.71 6.18 19.96
CA VAL A 226 8.98 5.11 20.67
C VAL A 226 7.47 5.24 20.47
N VAL A 227 6.92 6.44 20.62
CA VAL A 227 5.47 6.69 20.41
C VAL A 227 5.12 6.42 18.94
N LEU A 228 5.85 6.99 17.98
CA LEU A 228 5.56 6.85 16.56
C LEU A 228 5.63 5.40 16.08
N SER A 229 6.54 4.59 16.61
CA SER A 229 6.67 3.18 16.27
C SER A 229 5.42 2.34 16.57
N ARG A 230 4.50 2.83 17.39
CA ARG A 230 3.24 2.13 17.72
C ARG A 230 2.12 2.38 16.70
N ILE A 231 2.34 3.26 15.72
CA ILE A 231 1.36 3.55 14.66
C ILE A 231 1.22 2.35 13.69
N PRO A 232 2.29 1.78 13.12
CA PRO A 232 2.20 0.61 12.25
C PRO A 232 1.62 -0.63 12.95
N GLU A 233 1.78 -0.73 14.27
CA GLU A 233 1.16 -1.79 15.08
C GLU A 233 -0.32 -1.56 15.36
N ARG A 234 -0.87 -0.40 14.96
CA ARG A 234 -2.25 0.02 15.17
C ARG A 234 -2.63 0.26 16.63
N ILE A 235 -1.66 0.35 17.52
CA ILE A 235 -1.88 0.62 18.97
C ILE A 235 -2.32 2.06 19.17
N ILE A 236 -1.74 2.98 18.41
CA ILE A 236 -2.12 4.39 18.39
C ILE A 236 -2.32 4.89 16.94
N ARG A 237 -2.87 6.09 16.83
CA ARG A 237 -2.97 6.85 15.58
C ARG A 237 -2.75 8.32 15.83
N ILE A 238 -2.29 9.02 14.81
CA ILE A 238 -2.19 10.48 14.73
C ILE A 238 -2.85 10.99 13.45
N ASP A 239 -2.97 12.30 13.31
CA ASP A 239 -3.23 12.93 12.02
C ASP A 239 -1.97 12.80 11.14
N LEU A 240 -2.07 12.05 10.05
CA LEU A 240 -0.97 11.82 9.09
C LEU A 240 -0.85 12.93 8.04
N PHE A 241 -1.67 13.99 8.10
CA PHE A 241 -1.67 15.09 7.12
C PHE A 241 -1.06 16.38 7.65
N SER A 242 -0.66 16.39 8.94
CA SER A 242 -0.03 17.52 9.59
C SER A 242 1.32 17.13 10.16
N PRO A 243 2.35 18.00 10.09
CA PRO A 243 3.67 17.73 10.68
C PRO A 243 3.58 17.29 12.13
N VAL A 244 4.39 16.30 12.51
CA VAL A 244 4.43 15.81 13.89
C VAL A 244 5.15 16.82 14.78
N GLY A 245 4.49 17.20 15.86
CA GLY A 245 5.03 18.14 16.84
C GLY A 245 4.57 17.83 18.26
N PRO A 246 5.04 18.61 19.26
CA PRO A 246 4.68 18.40 20.66
C PRO A 246 3.16 18.41 20.92
N HIS A 247 2.41 19.16 20.11
CA HIS A 247 0.96 19.31 20.25
C HIS A 247 0.15 18.38 19.34
N THR A 248 0.80 17.54 18.53
CA THR A 248 0.12 16.49 17.74
C THR A 248 -0.67 15.60 18.70
N ILE A 249 -1.95 15.41 18.40
CA ILE A 249 -2.81 14.56 19.23
C ILE A 249 -2.59 13.09 18.85
N VAL A 250 -2.19 12.33 19.85
CA VAL A 250 -2.08 10.88 19.80
C VAL A 250 -3.39 10.30 20.30
N HIS A 251 -4.03 9.49 19.49
CA HIS A 251 -5.25 8.78 19.85
C HIS A 251 -4.95 7.29 20.03
N ILE A 252 -5.73 6.65 20.87
CA ILE A 252 -5.73 5.19 20.94
C ILE A 252 -6.16 4.61 19.57
N GLY A 253 -5.48 3.58 19.15
CA GLY A 253 -5.79 2.86 17.91
C GLY A 253 -6.91 1.85 18.07
N VAL A 254 -6.85 0.74 17.34
CA VAL A 254 -7.77 -0.38 17.51
C VAL A 254 -7.16 -1.34 18.53
N VAL A 255 -7.69 -1.33 19.73
CA VAL A 255 -7.35 -2.35 20.74
C VAL A 255 -8.04 -3.63 20.29
N SER A 256 -7.27 -4.62 19.75
CA SER A 256 -7.79 -5.98 19.58
C SER A 256 -7.89 -6.58 20.97
N CYS A 257 -9.10 -6.70 21.48
CA CYS A 257 -9.38 -7.55 22.65
C CYS A 257 -9.21 -9.02 22.30
#